data_77dcfdb1aee5f3d1ee554271cc3a9980
#
_entry.id   77dcfdb1aee5f3d1ee554271cc3a9980
#
_cell.length_a   1.000
_cell.length_b   1.000
_cell.length_c   1.000
_cell.angle_alpha   90.00
_cell.angle_beta   90.00
_cell.angle_gamma   90.00
#
_symmetry.space_group_name_H-M   'P 1'
#
loop_
_entity.id
_entity.type
_entity.pdbx_description
1 polymer ?
#
loop_
_entity_poly.entity_id
_entity_poly.type
_entity_poly.pdbx_seq_one_letter_code
_entity_poly.pdbx_strand_id
1 'polypeptide(L)'
;MNLIKELYNYREMIISLVKKDLRGRYKGSALGFLWTFINPLFQLIIYTLVFSTIMRMGVDKFYMFLFVALVPWIFFSACLQQGATCIMDNKEMVKKIYFPRLVLPLSFVTSCFVNMLLSFVVIFAVIIVTGFGINPVALLFLPLVMIIEYALALGISLITSACTVYVRDLQHILSIIGLGWMYLTPVVYPSSMVPDKYRTLFNLNPMTPIITAYRDILYYKHI
;
A
#
# COMPACT_ATOMS: atom_id res chain seq x y z
N MET A 1 -27.05 -11.28 12.76
CA MET A 1 -25.89 -11.14 13.68
C MET A 1 -25.04 -9.97 13.17
N ASN A 2 -24.78 -8.96 14.01
CA ASN A 2 -24.08 -7.75 13.53
C ASN A 2 -22.59 -8.11 13.33
N LEU A 3 -22.12 -8.14 12.08
CA LEU A 3 -20.74 -8.45 11.67
C LEU A 3 -19.71 -7.60 12.46
N ILE A 4 -20.04 -6.32 12.69
CA ILE A 4 -19.19 -5.40 13.45
C ILE A 4 -19.04 -5.84 14.91
N LYS A 5 -20.14 -6.29 15.54
CA LYS A 5 -20.12 -6.79 16.93
C LYS A 5 -19.30 -8.08 17.04
N GLU A 6 -19.38 -8.93 16.02
CA GLU A 6 -18.61 -10.17 15.95
C GLU A 6 -17.10 -9.85 15.81
N LEU A 7 -16.69 -8.98 14.88
CA LEU A 7 -15.30 -8.56 14.73
C LEU A 7 -14.77 -7.87 16.00
N TYR A 8 -15.60 -7.08 16.70
CA TYR A 8 -15.21 -6.47 17.96
C TYR A 8 -14.91 -7.52 19.05
N ASN A 9 -15.65 -8.61 19.11
CA ASN A 9 -15.38 -9.71 20.05
C ASN A 9 -14.02 -10.39 19.77
N TYR A 10 -13.57 -10.41 18.50
CA TYR A 10 -12.28 -10.97 18.09
C TYR A 10 -11.13 -9.95 18.00
N ARG A 11 -11.30 -8.75 18.55
CA ARG A 11 -10.28 -7.67 18.47
C ARG A 11 -8.91 -8.08 19.02
N GLU A 12 -8.87 -8.85 20.11
CA GLU A 12 -7.61 -9.33 20.70
C GLU A 12 -6.87 -10.29 19.76
N MET A 13 -7.63 -11.14 19.05
CA MET A 13 -7.09 -12.02 18.03
C MET A 13 -6.54 -11.22 16.84
N ILE A 14 -7.27 -10.20 16.37
CA ILE A 14 -6.81 -9.31 15.29
C ILE A 14 -5.51 -8.63 15.69
N ILE A 15 -5.44 -8.04 16.88
CA ILE A 15 -4.23 -7.38 17.40
C ILE A 15 -3.06 -8.37 17.49
N SER A 16 -3.31 -9.58 17.97
CA SER A 16 -2.29 -10.63 18.09
C SER A 16 -1.75 -11.07 16.73
N LEU A 17 -2.63 -11.19 15.72
CA LEU A 17 -2.24 -11.52 14.35
C LEU A 17 -1.46 -10.39 13.70
N VAL A 18 -1.87 -9.13 13.87
CA VAL A 18 -1.11 -7.96 13.40
C VAL A 18 0.28 -7.94 14.00
N LYS A 19 0.39 -8.13 15.33
CA LYS A 19 1.70 -8.19 16.00
C LYS A 19 2.55 -9.36 15.51
N LYS A 20 1.94 -10.54 15.31
CA LYS A 20 2.61 -11.73 14.76
C LYS A 20 3.17 -11.43 13.36
N ASP A 21 2.37 -10.84 12.48
CA ASP A 21 2.76 -10.53 11.10
C ASP A 21 3.90 -9.50 11.07
N LEU A 22 3.77 -8.39 11.80
CA LEU A 22 4.82 -7.36 11.90
C LEU A 22 6.14 -7.92 12.45
N ARG A 23 6.07 -8.78 13.47
CA ARG A 23 7.28 -9.44 14.00
C ARG A 23 7.83 -10.49 13.04
N GLY A 24 6.94 -11.23 12.35
CA GLY A 24 7.30 -12.31 11.45
C GLY A 24 8.07 -11.84 10.22
N ARG A 25 7.75 -10.65 9.69
CA ARG A 25 8.38 -10.08 8.50
C ARG A 25 9.89 -9.97 8.61
N TYR A 26 10.41 -9.76 9.81
CA TYR A 26 11.82 -9.44 10.05
C TYR A 26 12.53 -10.40 11.00
N LYS A 27 11.83 -11.46 11.45
CA LYS A 27 12.38 -12.45 12.38
C LYS A 27 13.52 -13.21 11.72
N GLY A 28 14.68 -13.24 12.41
CA GLY A 28 15.88 -13.93 11.92
C GLY A 28 16.74 -13.12 10.93
N SER A 29 16.35 -11.88 10.61
CA SER A 29 17.17 -11.00 9.78
C SER A 29 18.14 -10.17 10.62
N ALA A 30 19.38 -9.97 10.13
CA ALA A 30 20.40 -9.16 10.80
C ALA A 30 19.98 -7.69 10.98
N LEU A 31 19.23 -7.12 10.03
CA LEU A 31 18.73 -5.74 10.08
C LEU A 31 17.33 -5.65 10.72
N GLY A 32 16.66 -6.79 10.93
CA GLY A 32 15.37 -6.86 11.61
C GLY A 32 14.36 -5.83 11.09
N PHE A 33 13.78 -5.08 12.00
CA PHE A 33 12.75 -4.07 11.72
C PHE A 33 13.22 -2.92 10.81
N LEU A 34 14.51 -2.67 10.69
CA LEU A 34 15.05 -1.62 9.79
C LEU A 34 14.68 -1.84 8.33
N TRP A 35 14.42 -3.07 7.91
CA TRP A 35 13.96 -3.37 6.55
C TRP A 35 12.66 -2.66 6.17
N THR A 36 11.80 -2.33 7.14
CA THR A 36 10.60 -1.50 6.91
C THR A 36 10.94 -0.16 6.25
N PHE A 37 12.07 0.41 6.62
CA PHE A 37 12.54 1.72 6.12
C PHE A 37 13.48 1.55 4.93
N ILE A 38 14.33 0.55 4.97
CA ILE A 38 15.38 0.31 3.96
C ILE A 38 14.77 -0.08 2.61
N ASN A 39 13.77 -0.97 2.57
CA ASN A 39 13.16 -1.41 1.33
C ASN A 39 12.56 -0.27 0.48
N PRO A 40 11.70 0.61 1.03
CA PRO A 40 11.20 1.77 0.29
C PRO A 40 12.31 2.71 -0.16
N LEU A 41 13.36 2.90 0.66
CA LEU A 41 14.50 3.76 0.31
C LEU A 41 15.33 3.18 -0.84
N PHE A 42 15.61 1.88 -0.84
CA PHE A 42 16.30 1.25 -1.97
C PHE A 42 15.51 1.34 -3.27
N GLN A 43 14.21 1.09 -3.21
CA GLN A 43 13.34 1.24 -4.38
C GLN A 43 13.32 2.69 -4.87
N LEU A 44 13.25 3.67 -3.94
CA LEU A 44 13.35 5.08 -4.27
C LEU A 44 14.65 5.42 -4.99
N ILE A 45 15.79 4.94 -4.49
CA ILE A 45 17.11 5.18 -5.10
C ILE A 45 17.15 4.62 -6.51
N ILE A 46 16.75 3.36 -6.70
CA ILE A 46 16.76 2.69 -8.01
C ILE A 46 15.86 3.41 -9.00
N TYR A 47 14.62 3.69 -8.63
CA TYR A 47 13.68 4.36 -9.52
C TYR A 47 14.09 5.81 -9.81
N THR A 48 14.61 6.53 -8.82
CA THR A 48 15.11 7.89 -9.04
C THR A 48 16.27 7.88 -10.03
N LEU A 49 17.21 6.96 -9.90
CA LEU A 49 18.32 6.80 -10.83
C LEU A 49 17.83 6.53 -12.25
N VAL A 50 16.89 5.59 -12.41
CA VAL A 50 16.37 5.23 -13.74
C VAL A 50 15.56 6.37 -14.35
N PHE A 51 14.56 6.87 -13.66
CA PHE A 51 13.60 7.81 -14.25
C PHE A 51 14.09 9.26 -14.27
N SER A 52 14.88 9.68 -13.29
CA SER A 52 15.43 11.03 -13.25
C SER A 52 16.71 11.15 -14.07
N THR A 53 17.68 10.26 -13.89
CA THR A 53 19.02 10.37 -14.48
C THR A 53 19.07 9.77 -15.89
N ILE A 54 18.52 8.58 -16.10
CA ILE A 54 18.59 7.87 -17.39
C ILE A 54 17.49 8.38 -18.34
N MET A 55 16.23 8.38 -17.89
CA MET A 55 15.08 8.75 -18.72
C MET A 55 14.85 10.28 -18.78
N ARG A 56 15.48 11.07 -17.89
CA ARG A 56 15.42 12.53 -17.85
C ARG A 56 13.99 13.08 -17.89
N MET A 57 13.10 12.57 -17.05
CA MET A 57 11.66 12.89 -17.08
C MET A 57 11.32 14.37 -16.78
N GLY A 58 12.30 15.23 -16.44
CA GLY A 58 12.09 16.67 -16.26
C GLY A 58 11.21 17.08 -15.08
N VAL A 59 10.93 16.18 -14.14
CA VAL A 59 10.14 16.47 -12.94
C VAL A 59 11.07 16.98 -11.85
N ASP A 60 10.78 18.17 -11.32
CA ASP A 60 11.58 18.74 -10.22
C ASP A 60 11.53 17.85 -8.99
N LYS A 61 12.67 17.69 -8.31
CA LYS A 61 12.82 16.84 -7.12
C LYS A 61 12.12 15.47 -7.28
N PHE A 62 12.40 14.80 -8.39
CA PHE A 62 11.74 13.54 -8.79
C PHE A 62 11.70 12.50 -7.67
N TYR A 63 12.72 12.43 -6.80
CA TYR A 63 12.75 11.52 -5.65
C TYR A 63 11.55 11.74 -4.73
N MET A 64 11.12 12.99 -4.51
CA MET A 64 9.98 13.31 -3.65
C MET A 64 8.66 12.97 -4.35
N PHE A 65 8.54 13.36 -5.64
CA PHE A 65 7.41 13.03 -6.49
C PHE A 65 7.12 11.52 -6.51
N LEU A 66 8.18 10.73 -6.61
CA LEU A 66 8.08 9.27 -6.63
C LEU A 66 7.77 8.70 -5.24
N PHE A 67 8.49 9.13 -4.19
CA PHE A 67 8.39 8.53 -2.86
C PHE A 67 6.99 8.62 -2.27
N VAL A 68 6.35 9.77 -2.46
CA VAL A 68 4.97 10.03 -2.01
C VAL A 68 3.95 9.08 -2.66
N ALA A 69 4.18 8.69 -3.90
CA ALA A 69 3.32 7.76 -4.63
C ALA A 69 3.69 6.29 -4.42
N LEU A 70 4.99 6.00 -4.24
CA LEU A 70 5.51 4.63 -4.15
C LEU A 70 5.10 3.94 -2.85
N VAL A 71 5.12 4.65 -1.72
CA VAL A 71 4.78 4.07 -0.41
C VAL A 71 3.32 3.59 -0.35
N PRO A 72 2.31 4.40 -0.73
CA PRO A 72 0.94 3.91 -0.88
C PRO A 72 0.82 2.74 -1.86
N TRP A 73 1.49 2.83 -3.00
CA TRP A 73 1.48 1.74 -3.98
C TRP A 73 2.01 0.42 -3.41
N ILE A 74 3.11 0.43 -2.64
CA ILE A 74 3.66 -0.76 -1.99
C ILE A 74 2.63 -1.38 -1.04
N PHE A 75 1.92 -0.56 -0.26
CA PHE A 75 0.85 -1.02 0.62
C PHE A 75 -0.27 -1.70 -0.16
N PHE A 76 -0.82 -1.03 -1.17
CA PHE A 76 -1.88 -1.56 -2.01
C PHE A 76 -1.48 -2.86 -2.71
N SER A 77 -0.30 -2.89 -3.32
CA SER A 77 0.26 -4.06 -4.02
C SER A 77 0.44 -5.26 -3.08
N ALA A 78 0.90 -5.05 -1.86
CA ALA A 78 1.00 -6.10 -0.84
C ALA A 78 -0.37 -6.67 -0.46
N CYS A 79 -1.38 -5.79 -0.28
CA CYS A 79 -2.75 -6.21 0.01
C CYS A 79 -3.38 -6.99 -1.16
N LEU A 80 -3.11 -6.58 -2.40
CA LEU A 80 -3.60 -7.25 -3.60
C LEU A 80 -3.01 -8.65 -3.75
N GLN A 81 -1.69 -8.81 -3.59
CA GLN A 81 -0.98 -10.05 -3.88
C GLN A 81 -0.93 -10.98 -2.67
N GLN A 82 -0.35 -10.53 -1.56
CA GLN A 82 -0.19 -11.36 -0.36
C GLN A 82 -1.48 -11.44 0.46
N GLY A 83 -2.33 -10.39 0.41
CA GLY A 83 -3.66 -10.43 1.00
C GLY A 83 -4.54 -11.55 0.43
N ALA A 84 -4.36 -11.88 -0.85
CA ALA A 84 -5.08 -12.96 -1.50
C ALA A 84 -4.77 -14.35 -0.91
N THR A 85 -3.56 -14.58 -0.41
CA THR A 85 -3.15 -15.88 0.14
C THR A 85 -3.33 -15.98 1.66
N CYS A 86 -3.70 -14.90 2.35
CA CYS A 86 -3.70 -14.83 3.82
C CYS A 86 -4.55 -15.91 4.52
N ILE A 87 -5.65 -16.37 3.90
CA ILE A 87 -6.48 -17.48 4.42
C ILE A 87 -5.76 -18.81 4.25
N MET A 88 -5.15 -19.03 3.07
CA MET A 88 -4.43 -20.25 2.75
C MET A 88 -3.17 -20.42 3.61
N ASP A 89 -2.44 -19.32 3.85
CA ASP A 89 -1.23 -19.32 4.66
C ASP A 89 -1.52 -19.64 6.14
N ASN A 90 -2.74 -19.35 6.60
CA ASN A 90 -3.20 -19.66 7.95
C ASN A 90 -4.13 -20.88 8.02
N LYS A 91 -4.09 -21.79 7.02
CA LYS A 91 -4.98 -22.97 6.92
C LYS A 91 -5.00 -23.85 8.17
N GLU A 92 -3.85 -24.04 8.82
CA GLU A 92 -3.77 -24.87 10.04
C GLU A 92 -4.54 -24.24 11.21
N MET A 93 -4.52 -22.92 11.33
CA MET A 93 -5.28 -22.19 12.35
C MET A 93 -6.79 -22.25 12.04
N VAL A 94 -7.15 -22.08 10.75
CA VAL A 94 -8.56 -22.15 10.29
C VAL A 94 -9.18 -23.53 10.56
N LYS A 95 -8.39 -24.62 10.49
CA LYS A 95 -8.85 -25.99 10.77
C LYS A 95 -9.01 -26.30 12.26
N LYS A 96 -8.22 -25.64 13.12
CA LYS A 96 -8.12 -25.98 14.56
C LYS A 96 -9.00 -25.11 15.45
N ILE A 97 -9.30 -23.88 15.03
CA ILE A 97 -10.00 -22.88 15.85
C ILE A 97 -11.18 -22.33 15.07
N TYR A 98 -12.33 -22.22 15.74
CA TYR A 98 -13.50 -21.55 15.16
C TYR A 98 -13.42 -20.04 15.38
N PHE A 99 -13.36 -19.26 14.27
CA PHE A 99 -13.43 -17.81 14.25
C PHE A 99 -13.91 -17.30 12.89
N PRO A 100 -14.42 -16.05 12.80
CA PRO A 100 -14.81 -15.45 11.52
C PRO A 100 -13.60 -15.32 10.60
N ARG A 101 -13.64 -15.90 9.42
CA ARG A 101 -12.50 -15.92 8.47
C ARG A 101 -12.09 -14.52 8.00
N LEU A 102 -13.01 -13.54 8.10
CA LEU A 102 -12.74 -12.13 7.82
C LEU A 102 -11.63 -11.53 8.70
N VAL A 103 -11.37 -12.11 9.87
CA VAL A 103 -10.29 -11.70 10.78
C VAL A 103 -8.92 -11.78 10.11
N LEU A 104 -8.70 -12.76 9.20
CA LEU A 104 -7.41 -12.96 8.55
C LEU A 104 -7.05 -11.84 7.55
N PRO A 105 -7.88 -11.55 6.53
CA PRO A 105 -7.57 -10.44 5.62
C PRO A 105 -7.59 -9.08 6.35
N LEU A 106 -8.48 -8.89 7.33
CA LEU A 106 -8.52 -7.67 8.12
C LEU A 106 -7.21 -7.45 8.90
N SER A 107 -6.71 -8.48 9.59
CA SER A 107 -5.44 -8.38 10.33
C SER A 107 -4.25 -8.19 9.41
N PHE A 108 -4.22 -8.86 8.25
CA PHE A 108 -3.15 -8.72 7.26
C PHE A 108 -3.10 -7.30 6.68
N VAL A 109 -4.24 -6.78 6.19
CA VAL A 109 -4.31 -5.41 5.65
C VAL A 109 -3.95 -4.37 6.70
N THR A 110 -4.41 -4.56 7.96
CA THR A 110 -4.04 -3.68 9.07
C THR A 110 -2.54 -3.71 9.35
N SER A 111 -1.88 -4.86 9.28
CA SER A 111 -0.43 -4.95 9.47
C SER A 111 0.34 -4.24 8.34
N CYS A 112 -0.13 -4.39 7.09
CA CYS A 112 0.43 -3.67 5.95
C CYS A 112 0.23 -2.15 6.09
N PHE A 113 -0.94 -1.72 6.59
CA PHE A 113 -1.24 -0.32 6.84
C PHE A 113 -0.34 0.29 7.91
N VAL A 114 -0.11 -0.42 9.03
CA VAL A 114 0.85 0.01 10.04
C VAL A 114 2.26 0.15 9.44
N ASN A 115 2.67 -0.79 8.59
CA ASN A 115 3.96 -0.71 7.89
C ASN A 115 4.03 0.52 6.95
N MET A 116 2.93 0.84 6.25
CA MET A 116 2.83 2.06 5.45
C MET A 116 2.98 3.32 6.31
N LEU A 117 2.29 3.40 7.46
CA LEU A 117 2.42 4.53 8.40
C LEU A 117 3.86 4.73 8.86
N LEU A 118 4.58 3.64 9.17
CA LEU A 118 6.00 3.69 9.50
C LEU A 118 6.85 4.20 8.33
N SER A 119 6.52 3.82 7.10
CA SER A 119 7.20 4.33 5.91
C SER A 119 6.92 5.82 5.69
N PHE A 120 5.75 6.33 6.07
CA PHE A 120 5.46 7.77 6.04
C PHE A 120 6.34 8.57 7.01
N VAL A 121 6.78 7.98 8.14
CA VAL A 121 7.77 8.63 9.02
C VAL A 121 9.05 8.95 8.24
N VAL A 122 9.48 8.06 7.34
CA VAL A 122 10.66 8.31 6.48
C VAL A 122 10.37 9.45 5.48
N ILE A 123 9.18 9.47 4.87
CA ILE A 123 8.78 10.57 3.97
C ILE A 123 8.88 11.91 4.69
N PHE A 124 8.31 12.00 5.90
CA PHE A 124 8.37 13.23 6.70
C PHE A 124 9.80 13.59 7.11
N ALA A 125 10.63 12.61 7.47
CA ALA A 125 12.04 12.84 7.75
C ALA A 125 12.77 13.42 6.53
N VAL A 126 12.54 12.86 5.33
CA VAL A 126 13.12 13.38 4.08
C VAL A 126 12.62 14.80 3.79
N ILE A 127 11.34 15.10 3.97
CA ILE A 127 10.78 16.45 3.79
C ILE A 127 11.50 17.47 4.70
N ILE A 128 11.70 17.11 5.97
CA ILE A 128 12.36 17.98 6.96
C ILE A 128 13.83 18.21 6.58
N VAL A 129 14.56 17.13 6.30
CA VAL A 129 16.01 17.20 5.98
C VAL A 129 16.27 17.96 4.69
N THR A 130 15.41 17.80 3.68
CA THR A 130 15.57 18.46 2.38
C THR A 130 15.01 19.90 2.35
N GLY A 131 14.34 20.33 3.41
CA GLY A 131 13.67 21.62 3.44
C GLY A 131 12.55 21.76 2.38
N PHE A 132 11.93 20.63 1.97
CA PHE A 132 10.91 20.63 0.92
C PHE A 132 9.69 21.47 1.29
N GLY A 133 9.40 21.59 2.60
CA GLY A 133 8.26 22.31 3.16
C GLY A 133 6.95 21.52 3.08
N ILE A 134 5.99 21.87 3.93
CA ILE A 134 4.67 21.22 4.05
C ILE A 134 3.61 22.33 4.06
N ASN A 135 2.45 22.06 3.43
CA ASN A 135 1.24 22.86 3.64
C ASN A 135 0.41 22.23 4.77
N PRO A 136 0.28 22.87 5.95
CA PRO A 136 -0.43 22.28 7.08
C PRO A 136 -1.91 22.02 6.80
N VAL A 137 -2.55 22.85 5.97
CA VAL A 137 -3.97 22.70 5.63
C VAL A 137 -4.16 21.47 4.74
N ALA A 138 -3.32 21.29 3.72
CA ALA A 138 -3.36 20.10 2.87
C ALA A 138 -3.09 18.82 3.69
N LEU A 139 -2.19 18.88 4.68
CA LEU A 139 -1.84 17.73 5.52
C LEU A 139 -3.03 17.18 6.33
N LEU A 140 -4.01 18.00 6.66
CA LEU A 140 -5.24 17.56 7.36
C LEU A 140 -6.04 16.54 6.53
N PHE A 141 -5.94 16.56 5.21
CA PHE A 141 -6.62 15.62 4.34
C PHE A 141 -5.87 14.27 4.19
N LEU A 142 -4.60 14.20 4.61
CA LEU A 142 -3.80 12.98 4.49
C LEU A 142 -4.43 11.77 5.19
N PRO A 143 -4.91 11.85 6.44
CA PRO A 143 -5.57 10.72 7.09
C PRO A 143 -6.83 10.24 6.35
N LEU A 144 -7.59 11.17 5.73
CA LEU A 144 -8.78 10.83 4.95
C LEU A 144 -8.40 9.98 3.73
N VAL A 145 -7.37 10.38 2.99
CA VAL A 145 -6.87 9.62 1.82
C VAL A 145 -6.36 8.25 2.25
N MET A 146 -5.63 8.17 3.37
CA MET A 146 -5.15 6.89 3.93
C MET A 146 -6.30 5.96 4.31
N ILE A 147 -7.39 6.47 4.88
CA ILE A 147 -8.58 5.67 5.24
C ILE A 147 -9.29 5.17 3.98
N ILE A 148 -9.42 5.99 2.94
CA ILE A 148 -10.03 5.59 1.66
C ILE A 148 -9.20 4.48 1.02
N GLU A 149 -7.87 4.64 1.00
CA GLU A 149 -6.97 3.62 0.47
C GLU A 149 -7.04 2.31 1.27
N TYR A 150 -7.05 2.40 2.60
CA TYR A 150 -7.24 1.25 3.48
C TYR A 150 -8.54 0.50 3.19
N ALA A 151 -9.65 1.23 3.03
CA ALA A 151 -10.95 0.63 2.71
C ALA A 151 -10.94 -0.08 1.35
N LEU A 152 -10.32 0.54 0.33
CA LEU A 152 -10.15 -0.06 -0.99
C LEU A 152 -9.30 -1.34 -0.91
N ALA A 153 -8.15 -1.27 -0.26
CA ALA A 153 -7.23 -2.40 -0.11
C ALA A 153 -7.89 -3.55 0.67
N LEU A 154 -8.65 -3.23 1.73
CA LEU A 154 -9.39 -4.21 2.51
C LEU A 154 -10.48 -4.89 1.67
N GLY A 155 -11.28 -4.11 0.93
CA GLY A 155 -12.32 -4.65 0.06
C GLY A 155 -11.77 -5.62 -0.99
N ILE A 156 -10.69 -5.24 -1.66
CA ILE A 156 -10.02 -6.09 -2.64
C ILE A 156 -9.44 -7.35 -1.97
N SER A 157 -8.75 -7.20 -0.83
CA SER A 157 -8.16 -8.33 -0.11
C SER A 157 -9.22 -9.32 0.39
N LEU A 158 -10.38 -8.85 0.83
CA LEU A 158 -11.51 -9.70 1.22
C LEU A 158 -12.02 -10.56 0.05
N ILE A 159 -12.20 -9.93 -1.11
CA ILE A 159 -12.67 -10.62 -2.33
C ILE A 159 -11.60 -11.61 -2.82
N THR A 160 -10.37 -11.15 -2.99
CA THR A 160 -9.29 -11.97 -3.55
C THR A 160 -8.92 -13.14 -2.63
N SER A 161 -8.89 -12.94 -1.30
CA SER A 161 -8.60 -14.01 -0.35
C SER A 161 -9.68 -15.10 -0.34
N ALA A 162 -10.95 -14.73 -0.49
CA ALA A 162 -12.04 -15.68 -0.61
C ALA A 162 -11.96 -16.46 -1.93
N CYS A 163 -11.72 -15.79 -3.04
CA CYS A 163 -11.58 -16.41 -4.36
C CYS A 163 -10.37 -17.35 -4.44
N THR A 164 -9.25 -17.00 -3.83
CA THR A 164 -8.01 -17.81 -3.85
C THR A 164 -8.19 -19.15 -3.12
N VAL A 165 -9.11 -19.24 -2.16
CA VAL A 165 -9.44 -20.52 -1.50
C VAL A 165 -10.01 -21.52 -2.51
N TYR A 166 -10.76 -21.07 -3.51
CA TYR A 166 -11.35 -21.92 -4.55
C TYR A 166 -10.42 -22.10 -5.75
N VAL A 167 -9.74 -21.00 -6.16
CA VAL A 167 -8.87 -20.97 -7.35
C VAL A 167 -7.49 -20.53 -6.93
N ARG A 168 -6.58 -21.49 -6.70
CA ARG A 168 -5.22 -21.21 -6.22
C ARG A 168 -4.37 -20.43 -7.21
N ASP A 169 -4.60 -20.61 -8.50
CA ASP A 169 -3.85 -19.92 -9.56
C ASP A 169 -4.09 -18.40 -9.57
N LEU A 170 -5.16 -17.94 -8.88
CA LEU A 170 -5.47 -16.53 -8.76
C LEU A 170 -4.30 -15.72 -8.16
N GLN A 171 -3.51 -16.30 -7.23
CA GLN A 171 -2.32 -15.64 -6.69
C GLN A 171 -1.29 -15.26 -7.78
N HIS A 172 -1.09 -16.11 -8.78
CA HIS A 172 -0.18 -15.84 -9.89
C HIS A 172 -0.75 -14.80 -10.84
N ILE A 173 -2.05 -14.88 -11.11
CA ILE A 173 -2.78 -13.89 -11.93
C ILE A 173 -2.71 -12.52 -11.26
N LEU A 174 -2.95 -12.43 -9.96
CA LEU A 174 -2.91 -11.16 -9.22
C LEU A 174 -1.50 -10.53 -9.18
N SER A 175 -0.44 -11.34 -9.20
CA SER A 175 0.92 -10.80 -9.28
C SER A 175 1.20 -10.16 -10.64
N ILE A 176 0.72 -10.77 -11.73
CA ILE A 176 0.82 -10.21 -13.09
C ILE A 176 -0.06 -8.96 -13.22
N ILE A 177 -1.31 -9.04 -12.74
CA ILE A 177 -2.22 -7.89 -12.72
C ILE A 177 -1.60 -6.73 -11.90
N GLY A 178 -1.03 -7.01 -10.73
CA GLY A 178 -0.39 -5.99 -9.88
C GLY A 178 0.75 -5.29 -10.60
N LEU A 179 1.58 -6.01 -11.35
CA LEU A 179 2.62 -5.42 -12.17
C LEU A 179 2.05 -4.48 -13.25
N GLY A 180 1.06 -4.94 -14.02
CA GLY A 180 0.38 -4.12 -15.03
C GLY A 180 -0.34 -2.92 -14.42
N TRP A 181 -1.01 -3.12 -13.28
CA TRP A 181 -1.74 -2.07 -12.59
C TRP A 181 -0.84 -0.93 -12.09
N MET A 182 0.41 -1.24 -11.69
CA MET A 182 1.40 -0.22 -11.34
C MET A 182 1.66 0.74 -12.51
N TYR A 183 1.79 0.23 -13.73
CA TYR A 183 2.01 1.05 -14.92
C TYR A 183 0.73 1.75 -15.41
N LEU A 184 -0.44 1.19 -15.12
CA LEU A 184 -1.73 1.84 -15.38
C LEU A 184 -2.12 2.85 -14.30
N THR A 185 -1.33 2.99 -13.24
CA THR A 185 -1.46 4.02 -12.21
C THR A 185 -0.29 4.98 -12.36
N PRO A 186 -0.50 6.31 -12.30
CA PRO A 186 0.60 7.27 -12.47
C PRO A 186 1.51 7.30 -11.22
N VAL A 187 2.19 6.17 -10.90
CA VAL A 187 3.12 6.07 -9.77
C VAL A 187 4.48 6.62 -10.12
N VAL A 188 5.02 6.26 -11.29
CA VAL A 188 6.39 6.61 -11.70
C VAL A 188 6.46 7.77 -12.71
N TYR A 189 5.32 8.25 -13.19
CA TYR A 189 5.21 9.34 -14.15
C TYR A 189 4.07 10.30 -13.76
N PRO A 190 4.09 11.55 -14.19
CA PRO A 190 3.02 12.50 -13.97
C PRO A 190 1.79 12.17 -14.83
N SER A 191 0.58 12.39 -14.31
CA SER A 191 -0.68 12.15 -15.01
C SER A 191 -0.81 12.96 -16.30
N SER A 192 -0.09 14.07 -16.44
CA SER A 192 -0.03 14.88 -17.66
C SER A 192 0.59 14.17 -18.86
N MET A 193 1.36 13.12 -18.65
CA MET A 193 1.93 12.31 -19.76
C MET A 193 0.93 11.33 -20.36
N VAL A 194 -0.23 11.13 -19.73
CA VAL A 194 -1.26 10.23 -20.24
C VAL A 194 -1.97 10.90 -21.41
N PRO A 195 -1.96 10.30 -22.62
CA PRO A 195 -2.70 10.83 -23.78
C PRO A 195 -4.21 10.95 -23.49
N ASP A 196 -4.85 12.00 -23.97
CA ASP A 196 -6.27 12.29 -23.72
C ASP A 196 -7.19 11.11 -24.06
N LYS A 197 -6.86 10.35 -25.09
CA LYS A 197 -7.59 9.14 -25.51
C LYS A 197 -7.72 8.11 -24.39
N TYR A 198 -6.74 7.99 -23.50
CA TYR A 198 -6.71 7.00 -22.43
C TYR A 198 -7.07 7.58 -21.06
N ARG A 199 -7.28 8.89 -20.95
CA ARG A 199 -7.56 9.59 -19.69
C ARG A 199 -8.80 9.04 -18.98
N THR A 200 -9.86 8.70 -19.72
CA THR A 200 -11.07 8.08 -19.14
C THR A 200 -10.77 6.73 -18.49
N LEU A 201 -9.98 5.88 -19.15
CA LEU A 201 -9.57 4.58 -18.60
C LEU A 201 -8.72 4.73 -17.33
N PHE A 202 -7.80 5.70 -17.32
CA PHE A 202 -6.99 6.01 -16.13
C PHE A 202 -7.82 6.54 -14.97
N ASN A 203 -8.87 7.31 -15.23
CA ASN A 203 -9.76 7.83 -14.19
C ASN A 203 -10.70 6.75 -13.64
N LEU A 204 -10.97 5.67 -14.36
CA LEU A 204 -11.70 4.50 -13.85
C LEU A 204 -10.86 3.67 -12.87
N ASN A 205 -9.55 3.80 -12.90
CA ASN A 205 -8.67 3.13 -11.97
C ASN A 205 -8.77 3.78 -10.57
N PRO A 206 -9.25 3.06 -9.54
CA PRO A 206 -9.46 3.65 -8.22
C PRO A 206 -8.18 4.11 -7.53
N MET A 207 -7.01 3.56 -7.92
CA MET A 207 -5.73 3.99 -7.37
C MET A 207 -5.22 5.31 -7.98
N THR A 208 -5.68 5.69 -9.17
CA THR A 208 -5.26 6.95 -9.80
C THR A 208 -5.62 8.18 -8.96
N PRO A 209 -6.88 8.41 -8.54
CA PRO A 209 -7.21 9.55 -7.69
C PRO A 209 -6.55 9.49 -6.31
N ILE A 210 -6.33 8.30 -5.75
CA ILE A 210 -5.66 8.13 -4.45
C ILE A 210 -4.20 8.59 -4.57
N ILE A 211 -3.44 8.09 -5.55
CA ILE A 211 -2.04 8.47 -5.77
C ILE A 211 -1.92 9.97 -6.10
N THR A 212 -2.86 10.50 -6.90
CA THR A 212 -2.89 11.93 -7.21
C THR A 212 -3.12 12.76 -5.94
N ALA A 213 -4.07 12.36 -5.10
CA ALA A 213 -4.35 13.05 -3.84
C ALA A 213 -3.13 13.06 -2.88
N TYR A 214 -2.38 11.97 -2.77
CA TYR A 214 -1.13 11.97 -2.00
C TYR A 214 -0.13 12.98 -2.55
N ARG A 215 0.00 13.10 -3.89
CA ARG A 215 0.89 14.08 -4.52
C ARG A 215 0.40 15.51 -4.32
N ASP A 216 -0.89 15.75 -4.46
CA ASP A 216 -1.47 17.08 -4.25
C ASP A 216 -1.18 17.57 -2.83
N ILE A 217 -1.33 16.69 -1.82
CA ILE A 217 -1.08 17.01 -0.42
C ILE A 217 0.40 17.22 -0.12
N LEU A 218 1.28 16.30 -0.53
CA LEU A 218 2.66 16.23 -0.05
C LEU A 218 3.70 16.80 -1.02
N TYR A 219 3.44 16.74 -2.33
CA TYR A 219 4.37 17.22 -3.35
C TYR A 219 3.95 18.58 -3.92
N TYR A 220 2.73 18.70 -4.46
CA TYR A 220 2.22 19.96 -5.02
C TYR A 220 1.77 20.95 -3.95
N LYS A 221 1.40 20.47 -2.75
CA LYS A 221 0.94 21.25 -1.59
C LYS A 221 -0.35 22.03 -1.87
N HIS A 222 -1.20 21.48 -2.73
CA HIS A 222 -2.53 21.98 -3.06
C HIS A 222 -3.62 21.19 -2.33
N ILE A 223 -4.83 21.75 -2.27
CA ILE A 223 -6.06 21.10 -1.80
C ILE A 223 -6.94 20.89 -3.01
#